data_000b837540c44874838485063cf6df4e
#
_entry.id   000b837540c44874838485063cf6df4e
#
_cell.length_a   1.000
_cell.length_b   1.000
_cell.length_c   1.000
_cell.angle_alpha   90.00
_cell.angle_beta   90.00
_cell.angle_gamma   90.00
#
_symmetry.space_group_name_H-M   'P 1'
#
loop_
_entity.id
_entity.type
_entity.pdbx_description
1 polymer ?
#
loop_
_entity_poly.entity_id
_entity_poly.type
_entity_poly.pdbx_seq_one_letter_code
_entity_poly.pdbx_strand_id
1 'polypeptide(L)'
;MIDTIALEEGKELTPDFDKLARVAKTPGVLPCAVQNVDTGDVILVAYVNATALKAAVATRSAVFWSTSRNELWEKGNTSGETFDLVEVRVNCEQNSLLYRVRPARGGICHTKNQHGEPRDCFYRRLNLDTWTLENLDP
;
A
#
# COMPACT_ATOMS: atom_id res chain seq x y z
N MET A 1 4.40 8.26 -22.12
CA MET A 1 4.60 8.58 -20.68
C MET A 1 3.25 8.70 -20.01
N ILE A 2 3.06 8.01 -18.89
CA ILE A 2 1.80 8.09 -18.13
C ILE A 2 1.78 9.41 -17.36
N ASP A 3 0.67 10.15 -17.46
CA ASP A 3 0.44 11.33 -16.64
C ASP A 3 0.18 10.87 -15.19
N THR A 4 1.14 11.10 -14.31
CA THR A 4 1.08 10.66 -12.91
C THR A 4 -0.11 11.26 -12.17
N ILE A 5 -0.44 12.52 -12.42
CA ILE A 5 -1.58 13.18 -11.77
C ILE A 5 -2.89 12.54 -12.24
N ALA A 6 -3.04 12.31 -13.53
CA ALA A 6 -4.24 11.65 -14.06
C ALA A 6 -4.37 10.22 -13.55
N LEU A 7 -3.27 9.49 -13.49
CA LEU A 7 -3.24 8.13 -12.97
C LEU A 7 -3.63 8.07 -11.50
N GLU A 8 -3.05 8.92 -10.67
CA GLU A 8 -3.18 8.84 -9.21
C GLU A 8 -4.42 9.57 -8.67
N GLU A 9 -4.87 10.64 -9.34
CA GLU A 9 -5.94 11.50 -8.82
C GLU A 9 -7.07 11.74 -9.82
N GLY A 10 -6.97 11.21 -11.04
CA GLY A 10 -7.98 11.36 -12.07
C GLY A 10 -9.19 10.45 -11.89
N LYS A 11 -10.14 10.58 -12.81
CA LYS A 11 -11.41 9.83 -12.81
C LYS A 11 -11.45 8.68 -13.81
N GLU A 12 -10.44 8.59 -14.67
CA GLU A 12 -10.35 7.54 -15.66
C GLU A 12 -9.63 6.32 -15.08
N LEU A 13 -10.19 5.13 -15.32
CA LEU A 13 -9.56 3.87 -14.89
C LEU A 13 -8.49 3.48 -15.91
N THR A 14 -7.22 3.54 -15.50
CA THR A 14 -6.08 3.18 -16.34
C THR A 14 -5.10 2.29 -15.55
N PRO A 15 -5.43 1.00 -15.36
CA PRO A 15 -4.58 0.10 -14.57
C PRO A 15 -3.17 -0.03 -15.18
N ASP A 16 -2.18 -0.06 -14.30
CA ASP A 16 -0.77 -0.20 -14.69
C ASP A 16 -0.37 -1.68 -14.74
N PHE A 17 -0.74 -2.35 -15.83
CA PHE A 17 -0.42 -3.77 -16.01
C PHE A 17 1.10 -4.01 -16.21
N ASP A 18 1.83 -3.02 -16.71
CA ASP A 18 3.27 -3.14 -16.90
C ASP A 18 4.00 -3.25 -15.57
N LYS A 19 3.56 -2.52 -14.57
CA LYS A 19 4.13 -2.60 -13.22
C LYS A 19 3.97 -4.00 -12.63
N LEU A 20 2.81 -4.61 -12.81
CA LEU A 20 2.57 -5.98 -12.35
C LEU A 20 3.48 -6.99 -13.03
N ALA A 21 3.74 -6.81 -14.31
CA ALA A 21 4.69 -7.66 -15.05
C ALA A 21 6.11 -7.54 -14.49
N ARG A 22 6.54 -6.35 -14.09
CA ARG A 22 7.86 -6.14 -13.47
C ARG A 22 7.93 -6.79 -12.09
N VAL A 23 6.89 -6.63 -11.28
CA VAL A 23 6.82 -7.24 -9.94
C VAL A 23 6.91 -8.76 -10.03
N ALA A 24 6.23 -9.36 -10.99
CA ALA A 24 6.23 -10.81 -11.19
C ALA A 24 7.62 -11.38 -11.49
N LYS A 25 8.54 -10.57 -11.98
CA LYS A 25 9.93 -10.97 -12.25
C LYS A 25 10.86 -10.78 -11.06
N THR A 26 10.41 -10.16 -9.98
CA THR A 26 11.24 -9.95 -8.78
C THR A 26 11.23 -11.23 -7.95
N PRO A 27 12.38 -11.89 -7.74
CA PRO A 27 12.39 -13.15 -7.01
C PRO A 27 12.14 -12.96 -5.51
N GLY A 28 11.43 -13.90 -4.92
CA GLY A 28 11.27 -14.00 -3.47
C GLY A 28 10.38 -12.94 -2.83
N VAL A 29 9.57 -12.21 -3.60
CA VAL A 29 8.61 -11.25 -3.04
C VAL A 29 7.22 -11.85 -2.97
N LEU A 30 6.50 -11.50 -1.90
CA LEU A 30 5.11 -11.84 -1.69
C LEU A 30 4.28 -10.54 -1.66
N PRO A 31 3.05 -10.56 -2.21
CA PRO A 31 2.14 -9.45 -1.99
C PRO A 31 1.73 -9.38 -0.52
N CYS A 32 1.57 -8.17 -0.02
CA CYS A 32 1.21 -7.90 1.36
C CYS A 32 0.08 -6.87 1.40
N ALA A 33 -1.10 -7.30 1.82
CA ALA A 33 -2.18 -6.36 2.11
C ALA A 33 -1.93 -5.73 3.49
N VAL A 34 -2.25 -4.45 3.61
CA VAL A 34 -2.10 -3.72 4.87
C VAL A 34 -3.46 -3.22 5.31
N GLN A 35 -3.85 -3.60 6.52
CA GLN A 35 -5.18 -3.31 7.07
C GLN A 35 -5.05 -2.52 8.36
N ASN A 36 -5.87 -1.48 8.48
CA ASN A 36 -6.00 -0.74 9.74
C ASN A 36 -6.74 -1.63 10.75
N VAL A 37 -6.08 -1.95 11.87
CA VAL A 37 -6.63 -2.87 12.87
C VAL A 37 -7.86 -2.29 13.58
N ASP A 38 -7.97 -0.98 13.67
CA ASP A 38 -9.08 -0.32 14.36
C ASP A 38 -10.33 -0.16 13.49
N THR A 39 -10.17 0.06 12.18
CA THR A 39 -11.30 0.27 11.26
C THR A 39 -11.63 -0.94 10.41
N GLY A 40 -10.69 -1.84 10.21
CA GLY A 40 -10.82 -2.95 9.28
C GLY A 40 -10.57 -2.59 7.81
N ASP A 41 -10.30 -1.33 7.52
CA ASP A 41 -10.06 -0.90 6.15
C ASP A 41 -8.73 -1.42 5.61
N VAL A 42 -8.72 -1.86 4.35
CA VAL A 42 -7.48 -2.15 3.63
C VAL A 42 -6.96 -0.82 3.08
N ILE A 43 -5.77 -0.45 3.50
CA ILE A 43 -5.21 0.88 3.22
C ILE A 43 -4.12 0.88 2.17
N LEU A 44 -3.52 -0.28 1.89
CA LEU A 44 -2.38 -0.40 0.99
C LEU A 44 -2.18 -1.87 0.60
N VAL A 45 -1.64 -2.10 -0.59
CA VAL A 45 -1.03 -3.38 -0.95
C VAL A 45 0.41 -3.09 -1.39
N ALA A 46 1.36 -3.79 -0.79
CA ALA A 46 2.78 -3.65 -1.08
C ALA A 46 3.41 -5.04 -1.23
N TYR A 47 4.74 -5.11 -1.25
CA TYR A 47 5.47 -6.36 -1.42
C TYR A 47 6.47 -6.54 -0.29
N VAL A 48 6.70 -7.79 0.08
CA VAL A 48 7.57 -8.16 1.19
C VAL A 48 8.42 -9.36 0.76
N ASN A 49 9.70 -9.32 1.07
CA ASN A 49 10.59 -10.48 0.98
C ASN A 49 10.97 -10.95 2.38
N ALA A 50 11.78 -12.01 2.48
CA ALA A 50 12.19 -12.54 3.77
C ALA A 50 12.91 -11.49 4.64
N THR A 51 13.75 -10.67 4.03
CA THR A 51 14.49 -9.61 4.73
C THR A 51 13.54 -8.56 5.32
N ALA A 52 12.57 -8.11 4.53
CA ALA A 52 11.58 -7.13 4.98
C ALA A 52 10.67 -7.69 6.09
N LEU A 53 10.25 -8.96 5.95
CA LEU A 53 9.42 -9.60 6.98
C LEU A 53 10.17 -9.70 8.31
N LYS A 54 11.43 -10.13 8.29
CA LYS A 54 12.25 -10.23 9.49
C LYS A 54 12.43 -8.86 10.15
N ALA A 55 12.67 -7.83 9.35
CA ALA A 55 12.81 -6.46 9.86
C ALA A 55 11.49 -5.96 10.47
N ALA A 56 10.37 -6.22 9.82
CA ALA A 56 9.05 -5.82 10.32
C ALA A 56 8.73 -6.46 11.67
N VAL A 57 8.97 -7.75 11.79
CA VAL A 57 8.73 -8.48 13.06
C VAL A 57 9.68 -7.99 14.15
N ALA A 58 10.95 -7.77 13.85
CA ALA A 58 11.93 -7.33 14.81
C ALA A 58 11.64 -5.90 15.34
N THR A 59 11.20 -5.00 14.48
CA THR A 59 10.96 -3.60 14.83
C THR A 59 9.51 -3.32 15.23
N ARG A 60 8.59 -4.25 15.00
CA ARG A 60 7.13 -4.05 15.17
C ARG A 60 6.63 -2.86 14.36
N SER A 61 7.14 -2.71 13.16
CA SER A 61 6.83 -1.63 12.22
C SER A 61 6.55 -2.22 10.83
N ALA A 62 5.73 -1.54 10.03
CA ALA A 62 5.44 -1.99 8.68
C ALA A 62 6.64 -1.73 7.77
N VAL A 63 7.40 -2.78 7.50
CA VAL A 63 8.57 -2.76 6.60
C VAL A 63 8.25 -3.58 5.37
N PHE A 64 8.55 -3.03 4.20
CA PHE A 64 8.27 -3.60 2.90
C PHE A 64 9.55 -3.72 2.07
N TRP A 65 9.43 -4.40 0.93
CA TRP A 65 10.47 -4.41 -0.09
C TRP A 65 10.01 -3.57 -1.28
N SER A 66 10.78 -2.53 -1.62
CA SER A 66 10.52 -1.73 -2.81
C SER A 66 10.99 -2.48 -4.05
N THR A 67 10.05 -2.96 -4.87
CA THR A 67 10.39 -3.66 -6.12
C THR A 67 10.95 -2.74 -7.19
N SER A 68 10.62 -1.46 -7.14
CA SER A 68 11.14 -0.47 -8.10
C SER A 68 12.57 -0.04 -7.79
N ARG A 69 12.92 0.08 -6.50
CA ARG A 69 14.25 0.50 -6.04
C ARG A 69 15.11 -0.67 -5.58
N ASN A 70 14.51 -1.85 -5.45
CA ASN A 70 15.17 -3.08 -4.99
C ASN A 70 15.85 -2.90 -3.63
N GLU A 71 15.12 -2.33 -2.66
CA GLU A 71 15.61 -2.04 -1.32
C GLU A 71 14.49 -2.11 -0.28
N LEU A 72 14.87 -2.15 1.00
CA LEU A 72 13.91 -2.06 2.11
C LEU A 72 13.23 -0.70 2.11
N TRP A 73 11.96 -0.70 2.45
CA TRP A 73 11.18 0.51 2.62
C TRP A 73 10.34 0.40 3.88
N GLU A 74 10.61 1.27 4.85
CA GLU A 74 9.83 1.39 6.07
C GLU A 74 8.93 2.61 5.95
N LYS A 75 7.60 2.40 6.09
CA LYS A 75 6.66 3.51 6.02
C LYS A 75 6.91 4.48 7.17
N GLY A 76 7.07 5.76 6.83
CA GLY A 76 7.22 6.82 7.79
C GLY A 76 8.64 7.05 8.29
N ASN A 77 9.64 6.37 7.71
CA ASN A 77 11.03 6.53 8.11
C ASN A 77 11.54 7.97 7.98
N THR A 78 11.02 8.73 7.02
CA THR A 78 11.40 10.13 6.82
C THR A 78 10.32 11.13 7.25
N SER A 79 9.06 10.74 7.26
CA SER A 79 7.92 11.63 7.55
C SER A 79 7.40 11.51 8.99
N GLY A 80 7.82 10.48 9.74
CA GLY A 80 7.29 10.19 11.07
C GLY A 80 5.90 9.57 11.07
N GLU A 81 5.33 9.28 9.90
CA GLU A 81 4.01 8.64 9.75
C GLU A 81 4.16 7.11 9.75
N THR A 82 4.69 6.58 10.84
CA THR A 82 4.96 5.16 10.99
C THR A 82 3.69 4.35 11.21
N PHE A 83 3.76 3.07 10.87
CA PHE A 83 2.71 2.10 11.13
C PHE A 83 3.20 1.08 12.13
N ASP A 84 2.57 1.03 13.30
CA ASP A 84 2.84 -0.02 14.29
C ASP A 84 2.28 -1.33 13.78
N LEU A 85 3.13 -2.35 13.71
CA LEU A 85 2.72 -3.69 13.32
C LEU A 85 2.12 -4.42 14.51
N VAL A 86 0.81 -4.67 14.44
CA VAL A 86 0.06 -5.34 15.51
C VAL A 86 0.04 -6.85 15.30
N GLU A 87 -0.13 -7.28 14.04
CA GLU A 87 -0.33 -8.69 13.72
C GLU A 87 0.09 -8.96 12.27
N VAL A 88 0.62 -10.15 12.03
CA VAL A 88 0.89 -10.65 10.68
C VAL A 88 0.07 -11.91 10.49
N ARG A 89 -0.71 -11.97 9.42
CA ARG A 89 -1.41 -13.18 9.00
C ARG A 89 -0.87 -13.64 7.66
N VAL A 90 -0.93 -14.94 7.43
CA VAL A 90 -0.51 -15.55 6.16
C VAL A 90 -1.69 -16.33 5.58
N ASN A 91 -1.81 -16.32 4.25
CA ASN A 91 -2.86 -17.08 3.59
C ASN A 91 -2.54 -18.58 3.62
N CYS A 92 -3.53 -19.43 3.24
CA CYS A 92 -3.41 -20.87 3.34
C CYS A 92 -2.25 -21.46 2.53
N GLU A 93 -1.90 -20.86 1.38
CA GLU A 93 -0.79 -21.31 0.54
C GLU A 93 0.56 -20.68 0.92
N GLN A 94 0.57 -19.78 1.88
CA GLN A 94 1.74 -19.04 2.36
C GLN A 94 2.46 -18.28 1.24
N ASN A 95 1.70 -17.72 0.33
CA ASN A 95 2.22 -16.88 -0.77
C ASN A 95 1.70 -15.45 -0.77
N SER A 96 1.03 -15.03 0.30
CA SER A 96 0.65 -13.65 0.53
C SER A 96 0.54 -13.38 2.03
N LEU A 97 0.73 -12.12 2.42
CA LEU A 97 0.71 -11.70 3.81
C LEU A 97 -0.35 -10.65 4.04
N LEU A 98 -0.82 -10.56 5.28
CA LEU A 98 -1.65 -9.46 5.76
C LEU A 98 -0.93 -8.84 6.95
N TYR A 99 -0.54 -7.56 6.81
CA TYR A 99 -0.07 -6.75 7.93
C TYR A 99 -1.28 -6.02 8.52
N ARG A 100 -1.56 -6.28 9.79
CA ARG A 100 -2.55 -5.51 10.53
C ARG A 100 -1.81 -4.46 11.35
N VAL A 101 -2.12 -3.19 11.10
CA VAL A 101 -1.32 -2.08 11.58
C VAL A 101 -2.19 -1.04 12.29
N ARG A 102 -1.55 -0.24 13.11
CA ARG A 102 -2.14 0.98 13.68
C ARG A 102 -1.32 2.16 13.19
N PRO A 103 -1.87 2.97 12.26
CA PRO A 103 -1.16 4.16 11.80
C PRO A 103 -0.98 5.16 12.93
N ALA A 104 0.21 5.74 13.02
CA ALA A 104 0.48 6.79 14.01
C ALA A 104 -0.22 8.08 13.65
N ARG A 105 -0.39 8.34 12.35
CA ARG A 105 -1.11 9.51 11.81
C ARG A 105 -1.85 9.06 10.56
N GLY A 106 -3.14 9.27 10.47
CA GLY A 106 -3.99 9.14 9.29
C GLY A 106 -3.53 8.20 8.18
N GLY A 107 -3.77 8.58 6.93
CA GLY A 107 -3.55 7.73 5.76
C GLY A 107 -2.09 7.51 5.37
N ILE A 108 -1.89 6.65 4.40
CA ILE A 108 -0.57 6.19 3.95
C ILE A 108 -0.17 6.76 2.59
N CYS A 109 -1.16 7.15 1.78
CA CYS A 109 -0.89 7.60 0.41
C CYS A 109 -0.07 8.88 0.41
N HIS A 110 0.79 9.05 -0.60
CA HIS A 110 1.49 10.32 -0.79
C HIS A 110 0.57 11.43 -1.29
N THR A 111 -0.63 11.09 -1.78
CA THR A 111 -1.65 12.09 -2.13
C THR A 111 -2.35 12.59 -0.87
N LYS A 112 -2.83 13.83 -0.93
CA LYS A 112 -3.49 14.48 0.20
C LYS A 112 -4.84 15.03 -0.21
N ASN A 113 -5.79 15.04 0.73
CA ASN A 113 -7.10 15.63 0.51
C ASN A 113 -7.02 17.17 0.58
N GLN A 114 -8.17 17.82 0.40
CA GLN A 114 -8.24 19.29 0.40
C GLN A 114 -7.86 19.91 1.75
N HIS A 115 -7.85 19.14 2.82
CA HIS A 115 -7.41 19.57 4.16
C HIS A 115 -5.94 19.29 4.43
N GLY A 116 -5.19 18.79 3.43
CA GLY A 116 -3.78 18.46 3.58
C GLY A 116 -3.51 17.16 4.32
N GLU A 117 -4.53 16.34 4.53
CA GLU A 117 -4.40 15.06 5.24
C GLU A 117 -4.07 13.93 4.26
N PRO A 118 -3.13 13.02 4.60
CA PRO A 118 -2.83 11.86 3.74
C PRO A 118 -4.07 10.97 3.58
N ARG A 119 -4.27 10.51 2.35
CA ARG A 119 -5.33 9.55 2.02
C ARG A 119 -4.83 8.12 2.20
N ASP A 120 -5.75 7.17 2.30
CA ASP A 120 -5.45 5.76 2.09
C ASP A 120 -5.29 5.50 0.58
N CYS A 121 -4.54 4.45 0.20
CA CYS A 121 -4.31 4.19 -1.24
C CYS A 121 -5.59 3.88 -2.00
N PHE A 122 -6.57 3.27 -1.35
CA PHE A 122 -7.85 2.87 -1.98
C PHE A 122 -8.93 3.92 -1.78
N TYR A 123 -8.61 5.20 -1.95
CA TYR A 123 -9.56 6.29 -1.73
C TYR A 123 -10.49 6.59 -2.92
N ARG A 124 -10.30 5.92 -4.05
CA ARG A 124 -11.19 6.05 -5.21
C ARG A 124 -11.99 4.78 -5.42
N ARG A 125 -13.27 4.95 -5.72
CA ARG A 125 -14.18 3.84 -5.99
C ARG A 125 -14.57 3.84 -7.46
N LEU A 126 -14.56 2.66 -8.08
CA LEU A 126 -15.06 2.52 -9.45
C LEU A 126 -16.58 2.53 -9.45
N ASN A 127 -17.18 3.45 -10.20
CA ASN A 127 -18.60 3.39 -10.48
C ASN A 127 -18.84 2.24 -11.46
N LEU A 128 -19.60 1.23 -11.04
CA LEU A 128 -19.79 0.00 -11.82
C LEU A 128 -20.67 0.18 -13.06
N ASP A 129 -21.42 1.28 -13.13
CA ASP A 129 -22.28 1.58 -14.27
C ASP A 129 -21.57 2.41 -15.34
N THR A 130 -20.79 3.41 -14.91
CA THR A 130 -20.15 4.38 -15.80
C THR A 130 -18.66 4.09 -16.07
N TRP A 131 -18.03 3.20 -15.30
CA TRP A 131 -16.59 2.89 -15.37
C TRP A 131 -15.70 4.10 -15.06
N THR A 132 -16.20 5.05 -14.31
CA THR A 132 -15.42 6.20 -13.85
C THR A 132 -15.06 6.07 -12.38
N LEU A 133 -13.99 6.75 -11.98
CA LEU A 133 -13.53 6.73 -10.59
C LEU A 133 -14.17 7.88 -9.80
N GLU A 134 -14.62 7.57 -8.60
CA GLU A 134 -15.21 8.51 -7.66
C GLU A 134 -14.26 8.67 -6.47
N ASN A 135 -13.91 9.92 -6.15
CA ASN A 135 -13.03 10.24 -5.03
C ASN A 135 -13.84 10.22 -3.73
N LEU A 136 -13.47 9.32 -2.81
CA LEU A 136 -14.14 9.17 -1.51
C LEU A 136 -13.51 10.06 -0.43
N ASP A 137 -12.40 10.74 -0.73
CA ASP A 137 -11.67 11.60 0.21
C ASP A 137 -11.11 12.83 -0.53
N PRO A 138 -11.98 13.71 -1.03
CA PRO A 138 -11.58 14.86 -1.83
C PRO A 138 -10.78 15.91 -1.06
#